data_a0db306ab70c831260d5b64b738af061
#
_entry.id   a0db306ab70c831260d5b64b738af061
#
_cell.length_a   1.000
_cell.length_b   1.000
_cell.length_c   1.000
_cell.angle_alpha   90.00
_cell.angle_beta   90.00
_cell.angle_gamma   90.00
#
_symmetry.space_group_name_H-M   'P 1'
#
loop_
_entity.id
_entity.type
_entity.pdbx_description
1 polymer ?
#
loop_
_entity_poly.entity_id
_entity_poly.type
_entity_poly.pdbx_seq_one_letter_code
_entity_poly.pdbx_strand_id
1 'polypeptide(L)'
;MQERHGLPLRSFSSGKALTAGRAARPEVAQERRYLQGAPLGLELPGRIALRDPHCAWQWFEPEAAAQAFPAAHWLAAFLVLLGRYGNEEITLGFPEPITVRGRQAPALLRSAYRALESSAERSARLAEELDDARRQLSAEGQERVALAGRCAVQVLAARPTASSPGWLALVLAADGSVGLALRDPQYDGLRRIAGHLARLARGLVDAQACVGRLPWL
;
A
#
# COMPACT_ATOMS: atom_id res chain seq x y z
N MET A 1 53.04 -57.00 -2.14
CA MET A 1 52.59 -56.98 -0.77
C MET A 1 52.23 -55.55 -0.40
N GLN A 2 50.98 -55.16 -0.47
CA GLN A 2 50.51 -53.85 -0.08
C GLN A 2 49.27 -54.04 0.77
N GLU A 3 49.39 -53.71 2.05
CA GLU A 3 48.32 -53.77 3.02
C GLU A 3 47.38 -52.61 2.83
N ARG A 4 46.11 -52.89 2.68
CA ARG A 4 45.01 -51.90 2.64
C ARG A 4 44.51 -51.67 4.05
N HIS A 5 44.79 -50.49 4.58
CA HIS A 5 44.18 -50.00 5.83
C HIS A 5 42.71 -49.58 5.56
N GLY A 6 41.77 -50.37 6.13
CA GLY A 6 40.38 -50.00 6.17
C GLY A 6 40.14 -48.96 7.25
N LEU A 7 39.52 -47.82 6.87
CA LEU A 7 38.98 -46.84 7.80
C LEU A 7 37.61 -47.26 8.32
N PRO A 8 37.33 -47.07 9.61
CA PRO A 8 36.03 -47.42 10.16
C PRO A 8 34.95 -46.41 9.77
N LEU A 9 33.82 -46.90 9.24
CA LEU A 9 32.58 -46.16 9.04
C LEU A 9 32.05 -45.70 10.41
N ARG A 10 32.07 -44.39 10.62
CA ARG A 10 31.35 -43.73 11.73
C ARG A 10 29.86 -43.77 11.42
N SER A 11 29.12 -44.49 12.22
CA SER A 11 27.66 -44.46 12.29
C SER A 11 27.19 -43.07 12.69
N PHE A 12 26.52 -42.37 11.76
CA PHE A 12 25.78 -41.13 12.10
C PHE A 12 24.54 -41.53 12.91
N SER A 13 24.63 -41.24 14.19
CA SER A 13 23.53 -41.30 15.13
C SER A 13 22.41 -40.38 14.65
N SER A 14 21.23 -40.99 14.52
CA SER A 14 19.94 -40.39 14.24
C SER A 14 19.70 -39.14 15.10
N GLY A 15 19.84 -37.95 14.49
CA GLY A 15 19.48 -36.69 15.12
C GLY A 15 17.99 -36.60 15.37
N LYS A 16 17.62 -36.45 16.62
CA LYS A 16 16.27 -36.18 17.10
C LYS A 16 15.60 -35.12 16.24
N ALA A 17 14.47 -35.45 15.63
CA ALA A 17 13.57 -34.47 15.02
C ALA A 17 13.10 -33.49 16.09
N LEU A 18 13.63 -32.28 16.05
CA LEU A 18 13.12 -31.13 16.78
C LEU A 18 11.83 -30.64 16.09
N THR A 19 10.75 -31.39 16.27
CA THR A 19 9.39 -30.89 16.05
C THR A 19 8.93 -30.09 17.27
N ALA A 20 9.63 -29.02 17.58
CA ALA A 20 9.06 -27.96 18.37
C ALA A 20 8.23 -27.10 17.41
N GLY A 21 6.94 -27.41 17.31
CA GLY A 21 5.93 -26.54 16.73
C GLY A 21 5.97 -25.22 17.49
N ARG A 22 6.75 -24.25 16.97
CA ARG A 22 6.76 -22.88 17.45
C ARG A 22 5.37 -22.34 17.13
N ALA A 23 4.48 -22.32 18.14
CA ALA A 23 3.18 -21.69 18.02
C ALA A 23 3.41 -20.32 17.37
N ALA A 24 2.82 -20.10 16.19
CA ALA A 24 2.95 -18.83 15.50
C ALA A 24 2.52 -17.75 16.48
N ARG A 25 3.34 -16.70 16.64
CA ARG A 25 2.98 -15.57 17.50
C ARG A 25 1.58 -15.11 17.08
N PRO A 26 0.69 -14.79 18.03
CA PRO A 26 -0.70 -14.41 17.72
C PRO A 26 -0.76 -13.26 16.70
N GLU A 27 0.20 -12.36 16.69
CA GLU A 27 0.38 -11.27 15.75
C GLU A 27 0.56 -11.74 14.29
N VAL A 28 1.39 -12.76 14.07
CA VAL A 28 1.61 -13.33 12.73
C VAL A 28 0.36 -14.04 12.21
N ALA A 29 -0.42 -14.66 13.10
CA ALA A 29 -1.69 -15.28 12.70
C ALA A 29 -2.75 -14.25 12.33
N GLN A 30 -2.78 -13.12 13.02
CA GLN A 30 -3.70 -11.99 12.77
C GLN A 30 -3.34 -11.27 11.46
N GLU A 31 -2.06 -11.02 11.23
CA GLU A 31 -1.54 -10.47 9.97
C GLU A 31 -1.91 -11.35 8.77
N ARG A 32 -1.70 -12.67 8.88
CA ARG A 32 -2.06 -13.62 7.83
C ARG A 32 -3.55 -13.58 7.50
N ARG A 33 -4.41 -13.45 8.51
CA ARG A 33 -5.86 -13.33 8.32
C ARG A 33 -6.21 -12.03 7.62
N TYR A 34 -5.60 -10.91 8.00
CA TYR A 34 -5.85 -9.61 7.39
C TYR A 34 -5.43 -9.59 5.92
N LEU A 35 -4.32 -10.26 5.57
CA LEU A 35 -3.82 -10.35 4.20
C LEU A 35 -4.48 -11.48 3.39
N GLN A 36 -5.24 -12.37 4.00
CA GLN A 36 -5.88 -13.47 3.29
C GLN A 36 -6.84 -12.93 2.23
N GLY A 37 -6.56 -13.26 0.94
CA GLY A 37 -7.33 -12.78 -0.20
C GLY A 37 -7.16 -11.28 -0.52
N ALA A 38 -6.24 -10.56 0.14
CA ALA A 38 -5.99 -9.17 -0.16
C ALA A 38 -5.37 -9.02 -1.56
N PRO A 39 -5.89 -8.14 -2.43
CA PRO A 39 -5.26 -7.83 -3.70
C PRO A 39 -3.98 -7.05 -3.43
N LEU A 40 -2.84 -7.60 -3.84
CA LEU A 40 -1.54 -6.94 -3.74
C LEU A 40 -1.13 -6.27 -5.05
N GLY A 41 -1.86 -6.55 -6.13
CA GLY A 41 -1.68 -5.95 -7.44
C GLY A 41 -2.37 -4.61 -7.60
N LEU A 42 -2.26 -4.04 -8.79
CA LEU A 42 -2.84 -2.75 -9.16
C LEU A 42 -3.21 -2.76 -10.63
N GLU A 43 -4.41 -2.27 -10.95
CA GLU A 43 -4.83 -1.95 -12.30
C GLU A 43 -4.79 -0.44 -12.52
N LEU A 44 -4.15 0.00 -13.59
CA LEU A 44 -4.14 1.40 -14.03
C LEU A 44 -4.52 1.50 -15.51
N PRO A 45 -5.09 2.63 -15.96
CA PRO A 45 -5.40 2.85 -17.37
C PRO A 45 -4.15 2.80 -18.24
N GLY A 46 -4.13 1.91 -19.21
CA GLY A 46 -2.99 1.65 -20.06
C GLY A 46 -2.15 0.47 -19.57
N ARG A 47 -1.26 -0.01 -20.42
CA ARG A 47 -0.37 -1.11 -20.07
C ARG A 47 0.79 -0.57 -19.23
N ILE A 48 0.75 -0.79 -17.95
CA ILE A 48 1.94 -0.68 -17.12
C ILE A 48 2.71 -1.98 -17.26
N ALA A 49 3.86 -1.92 -17.89
CA ALA A 49 4.80 -3.02 -17.88
C ALA A 49 5.53 -3.03 -16.52
N LEU A 50 4.89 -3.57 -15.49
CA LEU A 50 5.48 -3.77 -14.16
C LEU A 50 6.63 -4.80 -14.24
N ARG A 51 7.72 -4.45 -14.94
CA ARG A 51 8.75 -5.43 -15.31
C ARG A 51 10.08 -5.24 -14.59
N ASP A 52 10.38 -4.03 -14.13
CA ASP A 52 11.68 -3.77 -13.54
C ASP A 52 11.56 -2.98 -12.22
N PRO A 53 11.78 -3.65 -11.07
CA PRO A 53 11.77 -2.98 -9.78
C PRO A 53 12.91 -1.95 -9.59
N HIS A 54 13.86 -1.89 -10.52
CA HIS A 54 14.97 -0.95 -10.50
C HIS A 54 14.72 0.32 -11.32
N CYS A 55 13.55 0.42 -12.01
CA CYS A 55 13.17 1.64 -12.71
C CYS A 55 13.11 2.83 -11.77
N ALA A 56 13.50 4.00 -12.29
CA ALA A 56 13.37 5.25 -11.57
C ALA A 56 11.90 5.63 -11.34
N TRP A 57 11.64 6.31 -10.22
CA TRP A 57 10.34 6.86 -9.94
C TRP A 57 10.13 8.15 -10.77
N GLN A 58 8.97 8.23 -11.44
CA GLN A 58 8.44 9.50 -11.92
C GLN A 58 7.68 10.18 -10.79
N TRP A 59 7.75 11.49 -10.72
CA TRP A 59 7.08 12.31 -9.71
C TRP A 59 6.19 13.34 -10.37
N PHE A 60 5.00 13.53 -9.83
CA PHE A 60 4.07 14.57 -10.25
C PHE A 60 3.28 15.15 -9.08
N GLU A 61 3.23 16.48 -8.98
CA GLU A 61 2.41 17.18 -7.99
C GLU A 61 1.04 17.51 -8.62
N PRO A 62 -0.08 17.09 -8.01
CA PRO A 62 -1.40 17.49 -8.49
C PRO A 62 -1.60 18.98 -8.37
N GLU A 63 -2.23 19.61 -9.38
CA GLU A 63 -2.51 21.06 -9.38
C GLU A 63 -3.32 21.55 -8.17
N ALA A 64 -4.15 20.68 -7.59
CA ALA A 64 -4.91 20.98 -6.38
C ALA A 64 -4.10 20.84 -5.08
N ALA A 65 -2.81 20.47 -5.14
CA ALA A 65 -1.95 20.41 -3.95
C ALA A 65 -1.78 21.79 -3.28
N ALA A 66 -2.06 22.87 -4.00
CA ALA A 66 -2.17 24.22 -3.43
C ALA A 66 -3.39 24.41 -2.50
N GLN A 67 -4.37 23.50 -2.51
CA GLN A 67 -5.49 23.48 -1.58
C GLN A 67 -5.10 22.62 -0.37
N ALA A 68 -5.11 23.19 0.81
CA ALA A 68 -4.73 22.52 2.05
C ALA A 68 -5.79 21.50 2.50
N PHE A 69 -6.00 20.45 1.73
CA PHE A 69 -6.84 19.33 2.19
C PHE A 69 -6.08 18.47 3.22
N PRO A 70 -6.77 17.96 4.24
CA PRO A 70 -6.17 17.02 5.18
C PRO A 70 -5.68 15.73 4.49
N ALA A 71 -4.66 15.08 5.04
CA ALA A 71 -4.13 13.81 4.55
C ALA A 71 -5.22 12.74 4.34
N ALA A 72 -6.22 12.66 5.25
CA ALA A 72 -7.34 11.74 5.12
C ALA A 72 -8.20 12.01 3.88
N HIS A 73 -8.34 13.27 3.48
CA HIS A 73 -9.11 13.65 2.31
C HIS A 73 -8.41 13.22 1.01
N TRP A 74 -7.09 13.45 0.94
CA TRP A 74 -6.27 12.97 -0.18
C TRP A 74 -6.25 11.44 -0.27
N LEU A 75 -6.19 10.76 0.86
CA LEU A 75 -6.27 9.30 0.92
C LEU A 75 -7.62 8.79 0.43
N ALA A 76 -8.73 9.44 0.82
CA ALA A 76 -10.06 9.10 0.33
C ALA A 76 -10.16 9.30 -1.20
N ALA A 77 -9.68 10.44 -1.72
CA ALA A 77 -9.65 10.73 -3.15
C ALA A 77 -8.82 9.71 -3.93
N PHE A 78 -7.69 9.30 -3.38
CA PHE A 78 -6.81 8.31 -3.99
C PHE A 78 -7.46 6.92 -4.06
N LEU A 79 -8.12 6.48 -3.00
CA LEU A 79 -8.86 5.22 -2.98
C LEU A 79 -10.03 5.23 -3.98
N VAL A 80 -10.77 6.35 -4.08
CA VAL A 80 -11.81 6.52 -5.10
C VAL A 80 -11.21 6.47 -6.51
N LEU A 81 -10.08 7.14 -6.73
CA LEU A 81 -9.37 7.12 -8.01
C LEU A 81 -9.03 5.70 -8.45
N LEU A 82 -8.40 4.93 -7.57
CA LEU A 82 -8.00 3.55 -7.86
C LEU A 82 -9.21 2.64 -8.09
N GLY A 83 -10.26 2.80 -7.28
CA GLY A 83 -11.51 2.05 -7.47
C GLY A 83 -12.16 2.32 -8.81
N ARG A 84 -12.17 3.58 -9.26
CA ARG A 84 -12.71 3.95 -10.60
C ARG A 84 -11.83 3.47 -11.75
N TYR A 85 -10.60 3.08 -11.51
CA TYR A 85 -9.73 2.42 -12.49
C TYR A 85 -9.92 0.89 -12.55
N GLY A 86 -10.92 0.34 -11.85
CA GLY A 86 -11.27 -1.07 -11.89
C GLY A 86 -10.80 -1.88 -10.68
N ASN A 87 -10.17 -1.25 -9.70
CA ASN A 87 -9.74 -1.95 -8.49
C ASN A 87 -10.90 -1.99 -7.49
N GLU A 88 -11.69 -3.05 -7.48
CA GLU A 88 -12.84 -3.21 -6.56
C GLU A 88 -12.40 -3.25 -5.09
N GLU A 89 -11.26 -3.82 -4.81
CA GLU A 89 -10.60 -3.82 -3.52
C GLU A 89 -9.14 -3.39 -3.68
N ILE A 90 -8.64 -2.61 -2.72
CA ILE A 90 -7.31 -2.00 -2.76
C ILE A 90 -6.61 -2.27 -1.44
N THR A 91 -5.33 -2.67 -1.52
CA THR A 91 -4.46 -2.77 -0.35
C THR A 91 -3.34 -1.76 -0.47
N LEU A 92 -3.27 -0.82 0.49
CA LEU A 92 -2.23 0.21 0.58
C LEU A 92 -1.19 -0.18 1.62
N GLY A 93 0.09 0.02 1.31
CA GLY A 93 1.19 -0.10 2.25
C GLY A 93 1.62 1.26 2.81
N PHE A 94 1.93 1.32 4.11
CA PHE A 94 2.47 2.49 4.80
C PHE A 94 3.83 2.10 5.41
N PRO A 95 4.93 2.13 4.65
CA PRO A 95 6.23 1.71 5.14
C PRO A 95 6.80 2.66 6.20
N GLU A 96 6.34 3.91 6.20
CA GLU A 96 6.75 4.95 7.13
C GLU A 96 5.59 5.38 8.02
N PRO A 97 5.85 5.89 9.24
CA PRO A 97 4.83 6.48 10.09
C PRO A 97 4.23 7.73 9.46
N ILE A 98 2.95 7.70 9.12
CA ILE A 98 2.20 8.84 8.58
C ILE A 98 1.02 9.13 9.50
N THR A 99 0.79 10.41 9.80
CA THR A 99 -0.37 10.83 10.59
C THR A 99 -1.59 11.04 9.69
N VAL A 100 -2.64 10.27 9.95
CA VAL A 100 -3.94 10.41 9.31
C VAL A 100 -5.00 10.56 10.38
N ARG A 101 -5.77 11.66 10.32
CA ARG A 101 -6.80 12.00 11.33
C ARG A 101 -6.23 12.07 12.76
N GLY A 102 -5.05 12.67 12.93
CA GLY A 102 -4.40 12.84 14.24
C GLY A 102 -3.83 11.56 14.86
N ARG A 103 -3.83 10.43 14.15
CA ARG A 103 -3.29 9.15 14.62
C ARG A 103 -2.36 8.55 13.57
N GLN A 104 -1.43 7.73 14.01
CA GLN A 104 -0.54 7.01 13.11
C GLN A 104 -1.35 6.05 12.20
N ALA A 105 -1.05 6.05 10.91
CA ALA A 105 -1.62 5.09 9.96
C ALA A 105 -1.15 3.65 10.29
N PRO A 106 -1.98 2.63 10.02
CA PRO A 106 -1.55 1.22 10.13
C PRO A 106 -0.45 0.91 9.11
N ALA A 107 0.23 -0.24 9.26
CA ALA A 107 1.22 -0.68 8.25
C ALA A 107 0.57 -1.01 6.90
N LEU A 108 -0.66 -1.50 6.93
CA LEU A 108 -1.49 -1.83 5.77
C LEU A 108 -2.91 -1.32 5.95
N LEU A 109 -3.56 -0.95 4.85
CA LEU A 109 -4.98 -0.60 4.81
C LEU A 109 -5.63 -1.35 3.65
N ARG A 110 -6.70 -2.10 3.93
CA ARG A 110 -7.59 -2.65 2.89
C ARG A 110 -8.83 -1.76 2.79
N SER A 111 -9.26 -1.49 1.58
CA SER A 111 -10.43 -0.68 1.31
C SER A 111 -11.15 -1.18 0.07
N ALA A 112 -12.46 -1.33 0.15
CA ALA A 112 -13.30 -1.68 -0.99
C ALA A 112 -13.84 -0.41 -1.66
N TYR A 113 -13.93 -0.41 -2.98
CA TYR A 113 -14.60 0.64 -3.73
C TYR A 113 -16.12 0.43 -3.75
N ARG A 114 -16.88 1.50 -3.50
CA ARG A 114 -18.34 1.50 -3.55
C ARG A 114 -18.82 2.70 -4.35
N ALA A 115 -19.21 2.47 -5.60
CA ALA A 115 -19.56 3.54 -6.53
C ALA A 115 -20.77 4.39 -6.09
N LEU A 116 -21.70 3.83 -5.33
CA LEU A 116 -22.95 4.49 -4.92
C LEU A 116 -22.85 5.19 -3.56
N GLU A 117 -21.73 5.09 -2.85
CA GLU A 117 -21.58 5.81 -1.58
C GLU A 117 -21.41 7.32 -1.82
N SER A 118 -21.87 8.13 -0.87
CA SER A 118 -21.60 9.57 -0.83
C SER A 118 -20.19 9.86 -0.35
N SER A 119 -19.70 11.08 -0.60
CA SER A 119 -18.40 11.53 -0.08
C SER A 119 -18.32 11.48 1.46
N ALA A 120 -19.43 11.78 2.14
CA ALA A 120 -19.52 11.68 3.60
C ALA A 120 -19.39 10.23 4.08
N GLU A 121 -20.14 9.29 3.45
CA GLU A 121 -20.05 7.86 3.77
C GLU A 121 -18.66 7.31 3.48
N ARG A 122 -18.04 7.69 2.36
CA ARG A 122 -16.65 7.33 2.04
C ARG A 122 -15.68 7.78 3.15
N SER A 123 -15.82 9.01 3.61
CA SER A 123 -14.94 9.58 4.64
C SER A 123 -15.14 8.92 6.01
N ALA A 124 -16.39 8.59 6.36
CA ALA A 124 -16.72 7.86 7.59
C ALA A 124 -16.14 6.44 7.54
N ARG A 125 -16.38 5.72 6.44
CA ARG A 125 -15.87 4.36 6.24
C ARG A 125 -14.34 4.31 6.24
N LEU A 126 -13.65 5.28 5.64
CA LEU A 126 -12.18 5.36 5.72
C LEU A 126 -11.70 5.48 7.19
N ALA A 127 -12.42 6.21 8.03
CA ALA A 127 -12.07 6.30 9.45
C ALA A 127 -12.20 4.95 10.15
N GLU A 128 -13.28 4.21 9.89
CA GLU A 128 -13.51 2.87 10.43
C GLU A 128 -12.45 1.87 9.93
N GLU A 129 -12.18 1.86 8.62
CA GLU A 129 -11.16 1.01 8.01
C GLU A 129 -9.77 1.25 8.62
N LEU A 130 -9.40 2.51 8.85
CA LEU A 130 -8.13 2.89 9.50
C LEU A 130 -8.07 2.41 10.96
N ASP A 131 -9.16 2.56 11.71
CA ASP A 131 -9.21 2.13 13.10
C ASP A 131 -9.22 0.60 13.23
N ASP A 132 -9.91 -0.11 12.32
CA ASP A 132 -9.87 -1.57 12.26
C ASP A 132 -8.46 -2.07 11.94
N ALA A 133 -7.82 -1.51 10.94
CA ALA A 133 -6.48 -1.88 10.56
C ALA A 133 -5.45 -1.61 11.69
N ARG A 134 -5.58 -0.51 12.42
CA ARG A 134 -4.75 -0.22 13.60
C ARG A 134 -4.92 -1.25 14.71
N ARG A 135 -6.15 -1.71 14.94
CA ARG A 135 -6.42 -2.77 15.94
C ARG A 135 -5.84 -4.12 15.55
N GLN A 136 -5.76 -4.39 14.25
CA GLN A 136 -5.30 -5.66 13.71
C GLN A 136 -3.80 -5.72 13.43
N LEU A 137 -3.17 -4.58 13.18
CA LEU A 137 -1.78 -4.49 12.71
C LEU A 137 -1.00 -3.46 13.53
N SER A 138 -0.30 -3.94 14.54
CA SER A 138 0.57 -3.12 15.40
C SER A 138 2.04 -3.15 14.99
N ALA A 139 2.35 -3.56 13.75
CA ALA A 139 3.71 -3.68 13.26
C ALA A 139 4.49 -2.36 13.30
N GLU A 140 5.74 -2.43 13.73
CA GLU A 140 6.65 -1.29 13.85
C GLU A 140 8.00 -1.56 13.15
N GLY A 141 8.74 -0.51 12.84
CA GLY A 141 10.10 -0.60 12.31
C GLY A 141 10.22 -1.46 11.06
N GLN A 142 11.14 -2.42 11.06
CA GLN A 142 11.42 -3.28 9.90
C GLN A 142 10.23 -4.16 9.50
N GLU A 143 9.43 -4.61 10.46
CA GLU A 143 8.23 -5.42 10.19
C GLU A 143 7.20 -4.61 9.41
N ARG A 144 6.98 -3.34 9.77
CA ARG A 144 6.13 -2.40 9.03
C ARG A 144 6.58 -2.26 7.58
N VAL A 145 7.89 -2.05 7.35
CA VAL A 145 8.46 -1.90 6.01
C VAL A 145 8.27 -3.19 5.20
N ALA A 146 8.50 -4.35 5.81
CA ALA A 146 8.35 -5.64 5.15
C ALA A 146 6.90 -5.91 4.75
N LEU A 147 5.93 -5.59 5.61
CA LEU A 147 4.51 -5.72 5.34
C LEU A 147 4.06 -4.79 4.21
N ALA A 148 4.33 -3.50 4.37
CA ALA A 148 3.97 -2.49 3.39
C ALA A 148 4.61 -2.79 2.03
N GLY A 149 5.86 -3.25 2.00
CA GLY A 149 6.59 -3.60 0.79
C GLY A 149 5.95 -4.70 -0.07
N ARG A 150 4.99 -5.44 0.48
CA ARG A 150 4.22 -6.45 -0.28
C ARG A 150 3.15 -5.83 -1.19
N CYS A 151 2.77 -4.59 -0.97
CA CYS A 151 1.73 -3.91 -1.74
C CYS A 151 2.32 -3.20 -2.96
N ALA A 152 1.62 -3.29 -4.09
CA ALA A 152 1.98 -2.51 -5.28
C ALA A 152 1.76 -1.00 -5.06
N VAL A 153 0.82 -0.63 -4.21
CA VAL A 153 0.45 0.75 -3.91
C VAL A 153 0.93 1.14 -2.52
N GLN A 154 1.60 2.29 -2.43
CA GLN A 154 2.18 2.80 -1.20
C GLN A 154 1.60 4.17 -0.83
N VAL A 155 1.65 4.50 0.46
CA VAL A 155 1.49 5.87 0.95
C VAL A 155 2.77 6.25 1.69
N LEU A 156 3.45 7.28 1.22
CA LEU A 156 4.78 7.69 1.67
C LEU A 156 4.75 9.08 2.32
N ALA A 157 5.64 9.31 3.29
CA ALA A 157 5.81 10.61 3.94
C ALA A 157 6.72 11.57 3.15
N ALA A 158 7.49 11.05 2.18
CA ALA A 158 8.42 11.80 1.35
C ALA A 158 8.47 11.23 -0.07
N ARG A 159 9.10 11.96 -0.98
CA ARG A 159 9.35 11.48 -2.34
C ARG A 159 10.08 10.14 -2.30
N PRO A 160 9.64 9.14 -3.11
CA PRO A 160 10.28 7.84 -3.11
C PRO A 160 11.71 7.90 -3.65
N THR A 161 12.54 7.03 -3.10
CA THR A 161 13.91 6.76 -3.56
C THR A 161 13.96 5.46 -4.35
N ALA A 162 15.10 5.11 -4.92
CA ALA A 162 15.29 3.85 -5.64
C ALA A 162 14.95 2.62 -4.76
N SER A 163 15.16 2.71 -3.44
CA SER A 163 14.88 1.65 -2.47
C SER A 163 13.46 1.63 -1.94
N SER A 164 12.63 2.65 -2.23
CA SER A 164 11.24 2.67 -1.76
C SER A 164 10.45 1.51 -2.37
N PRO A 165 9.60 0.83 -1.59
CA PRO A 165 8.80 -0.30 -2.11
C PRO A 165 7.66 0.17 -3.00
N GLY A 166 7.06 -0.78 -3.74
CA GLY A 166 5.85 -0.55 -4.53
C GLY A 166 6.10 -0.01 -5.93
N TRP A 167 5.02 0.29 -6.62
CA TRP A 167 4.99 0.75 -8.02
C TRP A 167 4.28 2.08 -8.19
N LEU A 168 3.20 2.32 -7.45
CA LEU A 168 2.49 3.58 -7.39
C LEU A 168 2.52 4.07 -5.93
N ALA A 169 2.81 5.34 -5.73
CA ALA A 169 2.78 5.95 -4.41
C ALA A 169 1.98 7.25 -4.40
N LEU A 170 1.12 7.38 -3.39
CA LEU A 170 0.63 8.67 -2.92
C LEU A 170 1.63 9.20 -1.89
N VAL A 171 2.15 10.38 -2.08
CA VAL A 171 3.03 11.04 -1.11
C VAL A 171 2.23 12.09 -0.35
N LEU A 172 2.26 11.99 0.97
CA LEU A 172 1.61 12.91 1.92
C LEU A 172 2.70 13.45 2.85
N ALA A 173 3.39 14.48 2.41
CA ALA A 173 4.51 15.03 3.15
C ALA A 173 4.07 15.85 4.37
N ALA A 174 4.95 15.92 5.38
CA ALA A 174 4.67 16.64 6.64
C ALA A 174 4.46 18.15 6.46
N ASP A 175 5.02 18.74 5.40
CA ASP A 175 4.83 20.14 5.03
C ASP A 175 3.48 20.42 4.34
N GLY A 176 2.65 19.37 4.17
CA GLY A 176 1.37 19.44 3.48
C GLY A 176 1.47 19.28 1.96
N SER A 177 2.66 19.10 1.40
CA SER A 177 2.79 18.80 -0.03
C SER A 177 2.25 17.40 -0.33
N VAL A 178 1.61 17.27 -1.49
CA VAL A 178 1.01 16.03 -1.97
C VAL A 178 1.51 15.73 -3.36
N GLY A 179 1.77 14.46 -3.63
CA GLY A 179 2.21 14.06 -4.96
C GLY A 179 1.88 12.61 -5.29
N LEU A 180 2.00 12.29 -6.56
CA LEU A 180 1.97 10.93 -7.06
C LEU A 180 3.33 10.55 -7.62
N ALA A 181 3.75 9.33 -7.35
CA ALA A 181 4.94 8.76 -7.94
C ALA A 181 4.60 7.40 -8.56
N LEU A 182 5.19 7.12 -9.72
CA LEU A 182 5.04 5.86 -10.43
C LEU A 182 6.42 5.35 -10.85
N ARG A 183 6.66 4.07 -10.63
CA ARG A 183 7.89 3.38 -11.02
C ARG A 183 7.74 2.78 -12.43
N ASP A 184 7.55 3.64 -13.41
CA ASP A 184 7.56 3.26 -14.83
C ASP A 184 7.91 4.51 -15.66
N PRO A 185 9.18 4.64 -16.12
CA PRO A 185 9.62 5.80 -16.88
C PRO A 185 8.99 5.88 -18.28
N GLN A 186 8.37 4.83 -18.77
CA GLN A 186 7.72 4.80 -20.09
C GLN A 186 6.23 5.14 -20.01
N TYR A 187 5.67 5.23 -18.80
CA TYR A 187 4.26 5.54 -18.64
C TYR A 187 4.02 7.06 -18.68
N ASP A 188 3.35 7.51 -19.71
CA ASP A 188 3.03 8.93 -19.94
C ASP A 188 1.74 9.41 -19.23
N GLY A 189 0.99 8.49 -18.65
CA GLY A 189 -0.31 8.76 -18.02
C GLY A 189 -0.25 9.38 -16.63
N LEU A 190 0.91 9.49 -15.96
CA LEU A 190 1.00 9.94 -14.57
C LEU A 190 0.43 11.34 -14.36
N ARG A 191 0.68 12.28 -15.28
CA ARG A 191 0.09 13.62 -15.24
C ARG A 191 -1.43 13.58 -15.28
N ARG A 192 -2.01 12.72 -16.13
CA ARG A 192 -3.47 12.54 -16.22
C ARG A 192 -4.03 11.93 -14.92
N ILE A 193 -3.36 10.92 -14.36
CA ILE A 193 -3.74 10.32 -13.08
C ILE A 193 -3.73 11.39 -11.97
N ALA A 194 -2.70 12.20 -11.90
CA ALA A 194 -2.59 13.28 -10.92
C ALA A 194 -3.70 14.35 -11.12
N GLY A 195 -4.04 14.70 -12.38
CA GLY A 195 -5.16 15.57 -12.70
C GLY A 195 -6.50 14.97 -12.23
N HIS A 196 -6.73 13.69 -12.44
CA HIS A 196 -7.92 12.99 -11.93
C HIS A 196 -7.98 13.00 -10.40
N LEU A 197 -6.86 12.72 -9.72
CA LEU A 197 -6.78 12.79 -8.25
C LEU A 197 -7.16 14.18 -7.74
N ALA A 198 -6.61 15.24 -8.35
CA ALA A 198 -6.92 16.62 -7.99
C ALA A 198 -8.40 16.98 -8.14
N ARG A 199 -9.04 16.51 -9.21
CA ARG A 199 -10.49 16.72 -9.44
C ARG A 199 -11.35 15.95 -8.45
N LEU A 200 -10.98 14.69 -8.17
CA LEU A 200 -11.67 13.89 -7.16
C LEU A 200 -11.54 14.50 -5.77
N ALA A 201 -10.36 14.98 -5.40
CA ALA A 201 -10.18 15.68 -4.12
C ALA A 201 -11.09 16.92 -4.01
N ARG A 202 -11.21 17.72 -5.07
CA ARG A 202 -12.15 18.84 -5.10
C ARG A 202 -13.62 18.39 -5.04
N GLY A 203 -13.97 17.34 -5.77
CA GLY A 203 -15.34 16.81 -5.81
C GLY A 203 -15.80 16.22 -4.48
N LEU A 204 -14.90 15.62 -3.72
CA LEU A 204 -15.19 15.04 -2.40
C LEU A 204 -15.49 16.10 -1.31
N VAL A 205 -15.34 17.39 -1.59
CA VAL A 205 -15.74 18.48 -0.66
C VAL A 205 -17.26 18.52 -0.51
N ASP A 206 -18.01 18.20 -1.57
CA ASP A 206 -19.44 18.02 -1.47
C ASP A 206 -19.78 16.70 -0.78
N ALA A 207 -20.25 16.79 0.46
CA ALA A 207 -20.55 15.64 1.30
C ALA A 207 -21.63 14.69 0.69
N GLN A 208 -22.51 15.22 -0.16
CA GLN A 208 -23.61 14.48 -0.78
C GLN A 208 -23.23 13.93 -2.18
N ALA A 209 -22.08 14.32 -2.72
CA ALA A 209 -21.65 13.85 -4.03
C ALA A 209 -21.45 12.32 -4.01
N CYS A 210 -22.05 11.63 -4.98
CA CYS A 210 -21.85 10.20 -5.18
C CYS A 210 -20.47 9.95 -5.79
N VAL A 211 -19.62 9.16 -5.12
CA VAL A 211 -18.19 8.97 -5.53
C VAL A 211 -18.05 8.38 -6.93
N GLY A 212 -18.99 7.54 -7.37
CA GLY A 212 -18.99 6.99 -8.72
C GLY A 212 -19.39 7.98 -9.81
N ARG A 213 -19.99 9.12 -9.44
CA ARG A 213 -20.47 10.16 -10.35
C ARG A 213 -19.60 11.42 -10.34
N LEU A 214 -18.59 11.49 -9.51
CA LEU A 214 -17.65 12.62 -9.52
C LEU A 214 -17.02 12.80 -10.90
N PRO A 215 -16.79 14.03 -11.36
CA PRO A 215 -16.29 14.27 -12.72
C PRO A 215 -14.88 13.72 -12.91
N TRP A 216 -14.64 13.12 -14.07
CA TRP A 216 -13.30 12.72 -14.52
C TRP A 216 -12.53 13.90 -15.15
N LEU A 217 -13.27 14.80 -15.76
CA LEU A 217 -12.73 15.90 -16.60
C LEU A 217 -13.08 17.27 -16.05
#